data_3660529bea5d1c1a93998ded6860c3ac
#
_entry.id   3660529bea5d1c1a93998ded6860c3ac
#
_cell.length_a   1.000
_cell.length_b   1.000
_cell.length_c   1.000
_cell.angle_alpha   90.00
_cell.angle_beta   90.00
_cell.angle_gamma   90.00
#
_symmetry.space_group_name_H-M   'P 1'
#
loop_
_entity.id
_entity.type
_entity.pdbx_description
1 polymer ?
#
loop_
_entity_poly.entity_id
_entity_poly.type
_entity_poly.pdbx_seq_one_letter_code
_entity_poly.pdbx_strand_id
1 'polypeptide(L)' 'MKKKQIDDDAVLVVGLGRFGTAIASTLDGLGREVLAIERDPVLVQQWSHRFRIIEGDATSADALEQA' A
#
# COMPACT_ATOMS: atom_id res chain seq x y z
N MET A 1 20.64 -9.63 -11.06
CA MET A 1 19.79 -9.96 -10.59
C MET A 1 18.79 -9.20 -10.70
N LYS A 2 17.92 -9.54 -10.46
CA LYS A 2 16.93 -8.91 -10.45
C LYS A 2 16.57 -8.57 -9.25
N LYS A 3 16.55 -7.53 -8.90
CA LYS A 3 16.11 -7.18 -7.71
C LYS A 3 14.73 -7.30 -7.77
N LYS A 4 14.12 -7.32 -6.70
CA LYS A 4 12.82 -7.35 -6.66
C LYS A 4 12.35 -6.18 -7.23
N GLN A 5 11.54 -6.20 -8.08
CA GLN A 5 11.05 -5.12 -8.59
C GLN A 5 9.68 -4.88 -8.39
N ILE A 6 9.21 -3.71 -8.38
CA ILE A 6 7.83 -3.38 -8.36
C ILE A 6 7.41 -3.39 -9.77
N ASP A 7 6.35 -4.11 -10.06
CA ASP A 7 5.82 -4.20 -11.37
C ASP A 7 5.46 -2.84 -11.88
N ASP A 8 5.52 -2.64 -13.14
CA ASP A 8 5.10 -1.37 -13.73
C ASP A 8 3.65 -1.07 -13.43
N ASP A 9 2.85 -2.09 -13.17
CA ASP A 9 1.45 -1.89 -12.85
C ASP A 9 1.18 -1.72 -11.38
N ALA A 10 2.19 -1.73 -10.56
CA ALA A 10 2.02 -1.57 -9.13
C ALA A 10 1.60 -0.14 -8.81
N VAL A 11 0.72 0.00 -7.84
CA VAL A 11 0.21 1.29 -7.45
C VAL A 11 0.45 1.50 -5.97
N LEU A 12 0.96 2.66 -5.63
CA LEU A 12 1.19 3.01 -4.23
C LEU A 12 0.03 3.85 -3.75
N VAL A 13 -0.63 3.40 -2.69
CA VAL A 13 -1.74 4.12 -2.10
C VAL A 13 -1.29 4.63 -0.75
N VAL A 14 -1.38 5.94 -0.56
CA VAL A 14 -0.97 6.55 0.68
C VAL A 14 -2.22 6.86 1.48
N GLY A 15 -2.35 6.17 2.61
CA GLY A 15 -3.51 6.33 3.46
C GLY A 15 -4.63 5.37 3.09
N LEU A 16 -5.12 4.63 4.07
CA LEU A 16 -6.20 3.67 3.84
C LEU A 16 -7.49 4.14 4.49
N GLY A 17 -7.78 5.41 4.37
CA GLY A 17 -9.07 5.91 4.79
C GLY A 17 -10.13 5.52 3.79
N ARG A 18 -11.26 6.20 3.84
CA ARG A 18 -12.40 5.83 3.02
C ARG A 18 -12.06 5.81 1.53
N PHE A 19 -11.42 6.87 1.04
CA PHE A 19 -11.08 6.92 -0.36
C PHE A 19 -9.93 5.96 -0.69
N GLY A 20 -8.96 5.87 0.19
CA GLY A 20 -7.79 5.01 -0.05
C GLY A 20 -8.19 3.57 -0.19
N THR A 21 -9.07 3.08 0.69
CA THR A 21 -9.51 1.69 0.60
C THR A 21 -10.36 1.45 -0.63
N ALA A 22 -11.17 2.43 -1.02
CA ALA A 22 -11.99 2.27 -2.21
C ALA A 22 -11.11 2.16 -3.46
N ILE A 23 -10.09 3.00 -3.55
CA ILE A 23 -9.18 2.97 -4.68
C ILE A 23 -8.37 1.68 -4.68
N ALA A 24 -7.85 1.30 -3.51
CA ALA A 24 -7.06 0.09 -3.40
C ALA A 24 -7.88 -1.13 -3.77
N SER A 25 -9.12 -1.19 -3.32
CA SER A 25 -9.98 -2.33 -3.61
C SER A 25 -10.31 -2.41 -5.10
N THR A 26 -10.54 -1.26 -5.72
CA THR A 26 -10.84 -1.24 -7.14
C THR A 26 -9.62 -1.72 -7.94
N LEU A 27 -8.45 -1.25 -7.60
CA LEU A 27 -7.25 -1.64 -8.32
C LEU A 27 -6.93 -3.11 -8.10
N ASP A 28 -7.13 -3.58 -6.88
CA ASP A 28 -6.91 -4.98 -6.57
C ASP A 28 -7.86 -5.86 -7.38
N GLY A 29 -9.09 -5.43 -7.52
CA GLY A 29 -10.08 -6.16 -8.32
C GLY A 29 -9.75 -6.17 -9.79
N LEU A 30 -8.95 -5.20 -10.26
CA LEU A 30 -8.51 -5.15 -11.63
C LEU A 30 -7.21 -5.94 -11.85
N GLY A 31 -6.73 -6.61 -10.83
CA GLY A 31 -5.52 -7.40 -10.95
C GLY A 31 -4.24 -6.63 -10.80
N ARG A 32 -4.32 -5.38 -10.32
CA ARG A 32 -3.12 -4.60 -10.12
C ARG A 32 -2.51 -4.89 -8.78
N GLU A 33 -1.22 -4.77 -8.69
CA GLU A 33 -0.54 -4.94 -7.43
C GLU A 33 -0.67 -3.64 -6.65
N VAL A 34 -1.14 -3.72 -5.41
CA VAL A 34 -1.34 -2.55 -4.58
C VAL A 34 -0.42 -2.61 -3.38
N LEU A 35 0.30 -1.52 -3.15
CA LEU A 35 1.12 -1.38 -1.97
C LEU A 35 0.60 -0.15 -1.25
N ALA A 36 0.32 -0.26 0.02
CA ALA A 36 -0.22 0.86 0.78
C ALA A 36 0.73 1.29 1.87
N ILE A 37 0.73 2.55 2.20
CA ILE A 37 1.42 3.08 3.35
C ILE A 37 0.36 3.67 4.25
N GLU A 38 0.30 3.20 5.48
CA GLU A 38 -0.71 3.65 6.42
C GLU A 38 -0.11 3.78 7.80
N ARG A 39 -0.36 4.90 8.46
CA ARG A 39 0.21 5.12 9.78
C ARG A 39 -0.68 4.66 10.91
N ASP A 40 -1.96 4.45 10.68
CA ASP A 40 -2.89 4.05 11.72
C ASP A 40 -2.80 2.53 11.89
N PRO A 41 -2.30 2.04 13.03
CA PRO A 41 -2.15 0.59 13.18
C PRO A 41 -3.46 -0.17 13.11
N VAL A 42 -4.56 0.46 13.42
CA VAL A 42 -5.86 -0.21 13.33
C VAL A 42 -6.17 -0.49 11.87
N LEU A 43 -5.93 0.48 11.00
CA LEU A 43 -6.18 0.29 9.58
C LEU A 43 -5.19 -0.71 8.98
N VAL A 44 -3.95 -0.68 9.44
CA VAL A 44 -2.97 -1.64 8.98
C VAL A 44 -3.45 -3.05 9.30
N GLN A 45 -3.92 -3.27 10.53
CA GLN A 45 -4.37 -4.57 10.93
C GLN A 45 -5.60 -4.99 10.17
N GLN A 46 -6.50 -4.05 9.93
CA GLN A 46 -7.74 -4.32 9.27
C GLN A 46 -7.53 -4.76 7.81
N TRP A 47 -6.57 -4.19 7.12
CA TRP A 47 -6.42 -4.38 5.70
C TRP A 47 -5.20 -5.19 5.28
N SER A 48 -4.37 -5.62 6.23
CA SER A 48 -3.12 -6.30 5.88
C SER A 48 -3.36 -7.64 5.20
N HIS A 49 -4.55 -8.21 5.34
CA HIS A 49 -4.84 -9.46 4.68
C HIS A 49 -5.25 -9.26 3.21
N ARG A 50 -5.53 -8.02 2.82
CA ARG A 50 -5.93 -7.75 1.46
C ARG A 50 -4.85 -7.08 0.66
N PHE A 51 -4.09 -6.19 1.28
CA PHE A 51 -3.10 -5.41 0.57
C PHE A 51 -1.76 -5.54 1.27
N ARG A 52 -0.69 -5.33 0.54
CA ARG A 52 0.60 -5.21 1.16
C ARG A 52 0.65 -3.83 1.78
N ILE A 53 0.89 -3.74 3.06
CA ILE A 53 0.84 -2.47 3.76
C ILE A 53 2.13 -2.27 4.52
N ILE A 54 2.68 -1.07 4.42
CA ILE A 54 3.80 -0.67 5.24
C ILE A 54 3.23 0.30 6.26
N GLU A 55 3.41 -0.03 7.53
CA GLU A 55 2.93 0.85 8.58
C GLU A 55 3.90 1.99 8.74
N GLY A 56 3.43 3.21 8.63
CA GLY A 56 4.27 4.37 8.77
C GLY A 56 3.63 5.59 8.19
N ASP A 57 4.38 6.70 8.28
CA ASP A 57 3.91 7.97 7.78
C ASP A 57 4.57 8.16 6.42
N ALA A 58 3.79 8.47 5.41
CA ALA A 58 4.32 8.65 4.07
C ALA A 58 5.31 9.80 3.98
N THR A 59 5.29 10.71 4.96
CA THR A 59 6.28 11.78 4.97
C THR A 59 7.60 11.32 5.56
N SER A 60 7.64 10.10 6.12
CA SER A 60 8.85 9.58 6.71
C SER A 60 9.72 8.97 5.62
N ALA A 61 11.01 9.30 5.64
CA ALA A 61 11.91 8.73 4.66
C ALA A 61 12.00 7.21 4.81
N ASP A 62 11.93 6.71 6.05
CA ASP A 62 12.01 5.28 6.28
C ASP A 62 10.84 4.56 5.65
N ALA A 63 9.65 5.08 5.80
CA ALA A 63 8.48 4.44 5.22
C ALA A 63 8.56 4.43 3.70
N LEU A 64 9.01 5.52 3.12
CA LEU A 64 9.12 5.60 1.67
C LEU A 64 10.20 4.67 1.15
N GLU A 65 11.27 4.50 1.90
CA GLU A 65 12.31 3.59 1.48
C GLU A 65 11.84 2.16 1.50
N GLN A 66 10.96 1.82 2.42
CA GLN A 66 10.44 0.47 2.48
C GLN A 66 9.46 0.21 1.34
N ALA A 67 8.86 1.22 0.85
CA ALA A 67 7.96 1.06 -0.26
C ALA A 67 8.73 0.84 -1.55
#